data_efc1e3fc3a1bf2f9eaf16eb2726ee0c9
#
_entry.id   efc1e3fc3a1bf2f9eaf16eb2726ee0c9
#
_cell.length_a   1.000
_cell.length_b   1.000
_cell.length_c   1.000
_cell.angle_alpha   90.00
_cell.angle_beta   90.00
_cell.angle_gamma   90.00
#
_symmetry.space_group_name_H-M   'P 1'
#
loop_
_entity.id
_entity.type
_entity.pdbx_description
1 polymer ?
#
loop_
_entity_poly.entity_id
_entity_poly.type
_entity_poly.pdbx_seq_one_letter_code
_entity_poly.pdbx_strand_id
1 'polypeptide(L)'
;TGNYNTMSKNGLKFPKISFGRQFRSPEAPLGIVDIGSNSVRLVAFGGSARSPVPSYNEKIFCKLGESVAATGRIEGASLDLTLATLKRFRAIGKRLGIADYRAVATAAVREAENRDIFVKEASLALGTDIQVISGQMEAKYAAKGVMMGFEKVDGVVADLGGGSLELVRVVKGEIIDAETLPLGVLRLTAEFGDDKATVADHMKEQVASLQWPHN
;
A
#
# COMPACT_ATOMS: atom_id res chain seq x y z
N THR A 1 4.40 -1.65 39.98
CA THR A 1 4.66 -3.02 40.46
C THR A 1 3.33 -3.76 40.56
N GLY A 2 2.95 -4.53 39.62
CA GLY A 2 1.76 -5.39 39.64
C GLY A 2 2.01 -6.59 38.76
N ASN A 3 2.56 -7.65 39.36
CA ASN A 3 2.64 -9.00 38.75
C ASN A 3 1.24 -9.61 38.76
N TYR A 4 0.60 -9.74 37.63
CA TYR A 4 -0.56 -10.62 37.45
C TYR A 4 -0.09 -11.94 36.85
N ASN A 5 0.07 -12.92 37.72
CA ASN A 5 0.26 -14.32 37.42
C ASN A 5 -1.13 -14.93 37.27
N THR A 6 -1.66 -15.08 36.05
CA THR A 6 -2.86 -15.87 35.78
C THR A 6 -2.45 -17.27 35.34
N MET A 7 -2.48 -18.21 36.29
CA MET A 7 -2.41 -19.64 35.97
C MET A 7 -3.70 -20.10 35.33
N SER A 8 -3.65 -20.57 34.09
CA SER A 8 -4.70 -21.36 33.47
C SER A 8 -4.76 -22.75 34.10
N LYS A 9 -5.97 -23.24 34.42
CA LYS A 9 -6.24 -24.54 35.06
C LYS A 9 -5.86 -25.79 34.23
N ASN A 10 -5.32 -25.63 33.00
CA ASN A 10 -5.05 -26.73 32.07
C ASN A 10 -3.60 -26.90 31.63
N GLY A 11 -2.62 -26.39 32.36
CA GLY A 11 -1.19 -26.75 32.16
C GLY A 11 -0.56 -26.46 30.80
N LEU A 12 -1.23 -25.78 29.87
CA LEU A 12 -0.70 -25.42 28.57
C LEU A 12 0.26 -24.23 28.67
N LYS A 13 1.54 -24.51 28.54
CA LYS A 13 2.57 -23.47 28.38
C LYS A 13 2.52 -22.92 26.97
N PHE A 14 1.97 -21.74 26.81
CA PHE A 14 2.10 -20.99 25.56
C PHE A 14 3.55 -20.52 25.39
N PRO A 15 4.18 -20.68 24.20
CA PRO A 15 5.50 -20.13 23.96
C PRO A 15 5.43 -18.60 24.10
N LYS A 16 6.39 -18.04 24.85
CA LYS A 16 6.57 -16.58 24.89
C LYS A 16 6.97 -16.11 23.50
N ILE A 17 6.01 -15.62 22.73
CA ILE A 17 6.31 -14.92 21.49
C ILE A 17 6.92 -13.57 21.88
N SER A 18 8.24 -13.52 21.83
CA SER A 18 9.00 -12.28 21.97
C SER A 18 8.79 -11.47 20.70
N PHE A 19 7.78 -10.62 20.68
CA PHE A 19 7.71 -9.55 19.70
C PHE A 19 8.79 -8.52 20.10
N GLY A 20 9.91 -8.56 19.42
CA GLY A 20 10.94 -7.52 19.45
C GLY A 20 10.44 -6.22 18.83
N ARG A 21 9.42 -5.62 19.43
CA ARG A 21 8.96 -4.26 19.17
C ARG A 21 9.05 -3.48 20.46
N GLN A 22 9.85 -2.43 20.43
CA GLN A 22 9.69 -1.34 21.38
C GLN A 22 8.20 -0.95 21.36
N PHE A 23 7.52 -1.12 22.49
CA PHE A 23 6.16 -0.62 22.66
C PHE A 23 6.21 0.88 22.43
N ARG A 24 5.61 1.36 21.34
CA ARG A 24 5.37 2.77 21.14
C ARG A 24 4.50 3.28 22.29
N SER A 25 4.77 4.49 22.72
CA SER A 25 3.80 5.23 23.52
C SER A 25 2.45 5.14 22.82
N PRO A 26 1.36 4.78 23.53
CA PRO A 26 0.03 4.65 22.92
C PRO A 26 -0.46 5.93 22.21
N GLU A 27 0.24 7.04 22.38
CA GLU A 27 -0.16 8.37 21.97
C GLU A 27 0.57 8.90 20.72
N ALA A 28 1.68 8.28 20.30
CA ALA A 28 2.42 8.77 19.14
C ALA A 28 1.77 8.27 17.82
N PRO A 29 1.33 9.18 16.91
CA PRO A 29 0.72 8.79 15.66
C PRO A 29 1.74 8.10 14.74
N LEU A 30 1.23 7.12 13.93
CA LEU A 30 1.96 6.46 12.85
C LEU A 30 1.61 7.14 11.54
N GLY A 31 2.60 7.60 10.76
CA GLY A 31 2.41 8.07 9.41
C GLY A 31 2.58 6.93 8.40
N ILE A 32 1.60 6.76 7.54
CA ILE A 32 1.70 5.87 6.37
C ILE A 32 1.72 6.73 5.13
N VAL A 33 2.77 6.59 4.31
CA VAL A 33 2.89 7.26 3.02
C VAL A 33 2.83 6.20 1.93
N ASP A 34 1.87 6.36 1.03
CA ASP A 34 1.68 5.51 -0.15
C ASP A 34 1.99 6.33 -1.42
N ILE A 35 2.99 5.88 -2.18
CA ILE A 35 3.42 6.49 -3.45
C ILE A 35 2.91 5.61 -4.59
N GLY A 36 1.69 5.89 -5.02
CA GLY A 36 1.01 5.17 -6.09
C GLY A 36 1.26 5.75 -7.48
N SER A 37 0.76 5.08 -8.51
CA SER A 37 0.90 5.53 -9.90
C SER A 37 0.16 6.84 -10.19
N ASN A 38 -0.97 7.09 -9.54
CA ASN A 38 -1.76 8.30 -9.76
C ASN A 38 -1.53 9.37 -8.69
N SER A 39 -1.31 8.96 -7.45
CA SER A 39 -1.29 9.88 -6.31
C SER A 39 -0.32 9.44 -5.22
N VAL A 40 0.12 10.42 -4.45
CA VAL A 40 0.85 10.23 -3.21
C VAL A 40 -0.07 10.58 -2.04
N ARG A 41 -0.15 9.71 -1.04
CA ARG A 41 -1.07 9.84 0.08
C ARG A 41 -0.34 9.73 1.41
N LEU A 42 -0.66 10.62 2.35
CA LEU A 42 -0.29 10.49 3.76
C LEU A 42 -1.53 10.22 4.59
N VAL A 43 -1.49 9.18 5.40
CA VAL A 43 -2.47 8.95 6.46
C VAL A 43 -1.75 8.87 7.79
N ALA A 44 -2.15 9.69 8.76
CA ALA A 44 -1.68 9.56 10.14
C ALA A 44 -2.71 8.79 10.95
N PHE A 45 -2.26 7.75 11.64
CA PHE A 45 -3.08 6.92 12.51
C PHE A 45 -2.68 7.15 13.96
N GLY A 46 -3.68 7.46 14.79
CA GLY A 46 -3.57 7.42 16.25
C GLY A 46 -4.24 6.18 16.81
N GLY A 47 -4.32 6.10 18.14
CA GLY A 47 -4.95 5.00 18.84
C GLY A 47 -4.05 3.76 18.99
N SER A 48 -4.67 2.65 19.38
CA SER A 48 -3.94 1.38 19.58
C SER A 48 -3.68 0.68 18.25
N ALA A 49 -2.65 -0.16 18.19
CA ALA A 49 -2.35 -0.97 17.00
C ALA A 49 -3.49 -1.93 16.61
N ARG A 50 -4.39 -2.25 17.55
CA ARG A 50 -5.57 -3.11 17.30
C ARG A 50 -6.78 -2.34 16.78
N SER A 51 -6.82 -1.02 16.99
CA SER A 51 -7.90 -0.15 16.55
C SER A 51 -7.30 1.19 16.10
N PRO A 52 -6.61 1.22 14.96
CA PRO A 52 -6.03 2.44 14.43
C PRO A 52 -7.13 3.39 13.97
N VAL A 53 -7.05 4.64 14.40
CA VAL A 53 -8.00 5.68 14.01
C VAL A 53 -7.28 6.68 13.11
N PRO A 54 -7.73 6.92 11.87
CA PRO A 54 -7.14 7.92 11.01
C PRO A 54 -7.43 9.32 11.58
N SER A 55 -6.38 10.05 11.95
CA SER A 55 -6.45 11.41 12.49
C SER A 55 -6.12 12.47 11.44
N TYR A 56 -5.44 12.08 10.36
CA TYR A 56 -5.12 12.94 9.23
C TYR A 56 -5.06 12.13 7.94
N ASN A 57 -5.53 12.72 6.82
CA ASN A 57 -5.51 12.08 5.51
C ASN A 57 -5.40 13.16 4.43
N GLU A 58 -4.31 13.12 3.65
CA GLU A 58 -4.11 13.99 2.49
C GLU A 58 -3.66 13.17 1.29
N LYS A 59 -4.25 13.43 0.13
CA LYS A 59 -3.95 12.77 -1.14
C LYS A 59 -3.68 13.83 -2.20
N ILE A 60 -2.54 13.72 -2.90
CA ILE A 60 -2.13 14.64 -3.98
C ILE A 60 -1.89 13.83 -5.26
N PHE A 61 -2.49 14.27 -6.35
CA PHE A 61 -2.37 13.62 -7.65
C PHE A 61 -1.04 14.03 -8.31
N CYS A 62 -0.04 13.17 -8.24
CA CYS A 62 1.31 13.39 -8.79
C CYS A 62 1.52 12.74 -10.16
N LYS A 63 0.62 11.81 -10.58
CA LYS A 63 0.56 11.22 -11.92
C LYS A 63 1.86 10.54 -12.37
N LEU A 64 2.54 9.85 -11.45
CA LEU A 64 3.80 9.13 -11.75
C LEU A 64 3.62 8.11 -12.88
N GLY A 65 2.47 7.44 -12.91
CA GLY A 65 2.15 6.46 -13.95
C GLY A 65 2.08 7.06 -15.36
N GLU A 66 1.59 8.31 -15.49
CA GLU A 66 1.60 9.02 -16.79
C GLU A 66 3.03 9.30 -17.26
N SER A 67 3.92 9.73 -16.35
CA SER A 67 5.35 9.95 -16.66
C SER A 67 6.03 8.67 -17.12
N VAL A 68 5.84 7.57 -16.37
CA VAL A 68 6.45 6.26 -16.70
C VAL A 68 5.88 5.70 -18.00
N ALA A 69 4.58 5.82 -18.26
CA ALA A 69 3.99 5.38 -19.51
C ALA A 69 4.52 6.16 -20.74
N ALA A 70 4.82 7.46 -20.56
CA ALA A 70 5.31 8.30 -21.64
C ALA A 70 6.81 8.10 -21.95
N THR A 71 7.64 7.91 -20.93
CA THR A 71 9.11 7.97 -21.06
C THR A 71 9.86 6.78 -20.45
N GLY A 72 9.17 5.84 -19.81
CA GLY A 72 9.77 4.78 -18.99
C GLY A 72 10.35 5.28 -17.68
N ARG A 73 10.26 6.59 -17.37
CA ARG A 73 10.96 7.24 -16.28
C ARG A 73 10.04 8.13 -15.45
N ILE A 74 10.42 8.36 -14.20
CA ILE A 74 9.80 9.38 -13.35
C ILE A 74 10.61 10.65 -13.50
N GLU A 75 10.04 11.67 -14.16
CA GLU A 75 10.74 12.92 -14.45
C GLU A 75 9.76 14.11 -14.62
N GLY A 76 10.33 15.30 -14.88
CA GLY A 76 9.57 16.52 -15.15
C GLY A 76 8.62 16.92 -14.02
N ALA A 77 7.47 17.46 -14.38
CA ALA A 77 6.49 17.99 -13.42
C ALA A 77 5.98 16.95 -12.41
N SER A 78 5.86 15.67 -12.80
CA SER A 78 5.46 14.59 -11.90
C SER A 78 6.50 14.33 -10.81
N LEU A 79 7.79 14.33 -11.14
CA LEU A 79 8.88 14.21 -10.19
C LEU A 79 8.89 15.39 -9.23
N ASP A 80 8.88 16.62 -9.76
CA ASP A 80 8.95 17.86 -8.98
C ASP A 80 7.78 17.95 -7.98
N LEU A 81 6.56 17.67 -8.45
CA LEU A 81 5.37 17.68 -7.61
C LEU A 81 5.44 16.60 -6.53
N THR A 82 5.95 15.41 -6.86
CA THR A 82 6.10 14.33 -5.88
C THR A 82 7.10 14.70 -4.80
N LEU A 83 8.26 15.22 -5.15
CA LEU A 83 9.26 15.63 -4.17
C LEU A 83 8.78 16.80 -3.29
N ALA A 84 8.06 17.76 -3.87
CA ALA A 84 7.42 18.85 -3.12
C ALA A 84 6.35 18.31 -2.15
N THR A 85 5.54 17.35 -2.60
CA THR A 85 4.52 16.66 -1.78
C THR A 85 5.15 15.93 -0.60
N LEU A 86 6.23 15.19 -0.82
CA LEU A 86 6.91 14.45 0.24
C LEU A 86 7.56 15.38 1.27
N LYS A 87 8.18 16.49 0.83
CA LYS A 87 8.67 17.55 1.74
C LYS A 87 7.53 18.15 2.58
N ARG A 88 6.37 18.40 1.96
CA ARG A 88 5.16 18.86 2.64
C ARG A 88 4.69 17.83 3.68
N PHE A 89 4.62 16.55 3.33
CA PHE A 89 4.21 15.48 4.25
C PHE A 89 5.15 15.35 5.44
N ARG A 90 6.46 15.50 5.23
CA ARG A 90 7.44 15.58 6.32
C ARG A 90 7.15 16.76 7.27
N ALA A 91 6.85 17.94 6.72
CA ALA A 91 6.55 19.12 7.53
C ALA A 91 5.24 18.96 8.32
N ILE A 92 4.21 18.38 7.70
CA ILE A 92 2.93 18.06 8.35
C ILE A 92 3.14 17.05 9.48
N GLY A 93 3.86 15.97 9.20
CA GLY A 93 4.11 14.94 10.20
C GLY A 93 4.88 15.45 11.42
N LYS A 94 5.83 16.35 11.20
CA LYS A 94 6.52 17.04 12.32
C LYS A 94 5.53 17.82 13.19
N ARG A 95 4.55 18.50 12.60
CA ARG A 95 3.51 19.24 13.34
C ARG A 95 2.53 18.31 14.05
N LEU A 96 2.23 17.15 13.46
CA LEU A 96 1.34 16.15 14.03
C LEU A 96 2.04 15.25 15.07
N GLY A 97 3.34 15.41 15.29
CA GLY A 97 4.12 14.58 16.21
C GLY A 97 4.30 13.15 15.70
N ILE A 98 4.25 12.92 14.39
CA ILE A 98 4.53 11.60 13.79
C ILE A 98 6.00 11.27 14.02
N ALA A 99 6.25 10.29 14.89
CA ALA A 99 7.59 9.83 15.22
C ALA A 99 8.08 8.68 14.31
N ASP A 100 7.14 7.97 13.66
CA ASP A 100 7.45 6.82 12.81
C ASP A 100 6.63 6.88 11.52
N TYR A 101 7.32 6.72 10.42
CA TYR A 101 6.72 6.60 9.10
C TYR A 101 6.88 5.19 8.54
N ARG A 102 5.88 4.76 7.80
CA ARG A 102 5.97 3.63 6.89
C ARG A 102 5.67 4.16 5.50
N ALA A 103 6.66 4.16 4.64
CA ALA A 103 6.52 4.67 3.28
C ALA A 103 6.72 3.54 2.29
N VAL A 104 5.74 3.38 1.41
CA VAL A 104 5.76 2.38 0.34
C VAL A 104 5.61 3.05 -1.00
N ALA A 105 6.19 2.43 -2.03
CA ALA A 105 6.01 2.82 -3.42
C ALA A 105 5.61 1.59 -4.25
N THR A 106 4.72 1.79 -5.21
CA THR A 106 4.05 0.71 -5.93
C THR A 106 4.36 0.71 -7.42
N ALA A 107 3.44 0.33 -8.28
CA ALA A 107 3.65 -0.02 -9.68
C ALA A 107 4.49 0.99 -10.47
N ALA A 108 4.15 2.27 -10.49
CA ALA A 108 4.90 3.25 -11.28
C ALA A 108 6.38 3.35 -10.87
N VAL A 109 6.66 3.35 -9.56
CA VAL A 109 8.04 3.39 -9.06
C VAL A 109 8.75 2.07 -9.32
N ARG A 110 8.05 0.95 -9.16
CA ARG A 110 8.58 -0.39 -9.38
C ARG A 110 9.04 -0.59 -10.83
N GLU A 111 8.32 -0.02 -11.78
CA GLU A 111 8.56 -0.16 -13.23
C GLU A 111 9.49 0.91 -13.82
N ALA A 112 9.73 2.01 -13.11
CA ALA A 112 10.55 3.10 -13.61
C ALA A 112 12.02 2.69 -13.78
N GLU A 113 12.62 3.02 -14.93
CA GLU A 113 14.05 2.79 -15.22
C GLU A 113 14.97 3.51 -14.23
N ASN A 114 14.56 4.70 -13.77
CA ASN A 114 15.31 5.50 -12.80
C ASN A 114 14.83 5.30 -11.35
N ARG A 115 14.23 4.15 -11.06
CA ARG A 115 13.67 3.81 -9.74
C ARG A 115 14.59 4.13 -8.58
N ASP A 116 15.84 3.69 -8.65
CA ASP A 116 16.77 3.79 -7.52
C ASP A 116 17.16 5.25 -7.24
N ILE A 117 17.29 6.08 -8.31
CA ILE A 117 17.53 7.52 -8.20
C ILE A 117 16.30 8.19 -7.54
N PHE A 118 15.11 7.90 -8.06
CA PHE A 118 13.86 8.43 -7.53
C PHE A 118 13.68 8.07 -6.04
N VAL A 119 13.87 6.80 -5.67
CA VAL A 119 13.71 6.34 -4.28
C VAL A 119 14.67 7.07 -3.35
N LYS A 120 15.91 7.28 -3.78
CA LYS A 120 16.90 8.04 -2.99
C LYS A 120 16.45 9.49 -2.77
N GLU A 121 16.04 10.20 -3.82
CA GLU A 121 15.58 11.59 -3.74
C GLU A 121 14.30 11.72 -2.91
N ALA A 122 13.35 10.83 -3.15
CA ALA A 122 12.08 10.77 -2.43
C ALA A 122 12.28 10.47 -0.93
N SER A 123 13.18 9.55 -0.58
CA SER A 123 13.53 9.24 0.81
C SER A 123 14.16 10.44 1.51
N LEU A 124 15.04 11.17 0.84
CA LEU A 124 15.62 12.43 1.37
C LEU A 124 14.54 13.50 1.57
N ALA A 125 13.60 13.63 0.63
CA ALA A 125 12.51 14.60 0.70
C ALA A 125 11.56 14.31 1.87
N LEU A 126 11.16 13.05 2.05
CA LEU A 126 10.30 12.62 3.14
C LEU A 126 11.02 12.55 4.48
N GLY A 127 12.30 12.22 4.47
CA GLY A 127 13.13 12.03 5.67
C GLY A 127 12.98 10.66 6.31
N THR A 128 12.56 9.65 5.52
CA THR A 128 12.50 8.25 5.92
C THR A 128 12.70 7.37 4.67
N ASP A 129 13.11 6.12 4.88
CA ASP A 129 13.27 5.16 3.80
C ASP A 129 11.93 4.81 3.15
N ILE A 130 11.95 4.71 1.82
CA ILE A 130 10.80 4.28 1.02
C ILE A 130 11.05 2.87 0.52
N GLN A 131 10.14 1.96 0.86
CA GLN A 131 10.18 0.58 0.40
C GLN A 131 9.38 0.43 -0.90
N VAL A 132 10.05 0.03 -1.99
CA VAL A 132 9.34 -0.40 -3.20
C VAL A 132 8.83 -1.82 -2.96
N ILE A 133 7.50 -2.00 -2.97
CA ILE A 133 6.87 -3.29 -2.72
C ILE A 133 6.55 -4.01 -4.02
N SER A 134 6.59 -5.35 -3.98
CA SER A 134 6.12 -6.19 -5.09
C SER A 134 4.60 -6.11 -5.23
N GLY A 135 4.07 -6.41 -6.44
CA GLY A 135 2.63 -6.47 -6.65
C GLY A 135 1.93 -7.48 -5.74
N GLN A 136 2.55 -8.64 -5.48
CA GLN A 136 2.03 -9.61 -4.52
C GLN A 136 1.97 -9.07 -3.08
N MET A 137 2.93 -8.23 -2.68
CA MET A 137 2.90 -7.61 -1.36
C MET A 137 1.82 -6.52 -1.29
N GLU A 138 1.66 -5.73 -2.36
CA GLU A 138 0.61 -4.74 -2.55
C GLU A 138 -0.78 -5.41 -2.42
N ALA A 139 -1.02 -6.48 -3.17
CA ALA A 139 -2.23 -7.31 -3.09
C ALA A 139 -2.52 -7.80 -1.66
N LYS A 140 -1.51 -8.35 -0.97
CA LYS A 140 -1.66 -8.82 0.40
C LYS A 140 -1.99 -7.69 1.39
N TYR A 141 -1.44 -6.49 1.19
CA TYR A 141 -1.77 -5.34 2.03
C TYR A 141 -3.19 -4.84 1.78
N ALA A 142 -3.64 -4.78 0.51
CA ALA A 142 -5.02 -4.44 0.17
C ALA A 142 -6.01 -5.41 0.83
N ALA A 143 -5.79 -6.73 0.68
CA ALA A 143 -6.63 -7.73 1.32
C ALA A 143 -6.65 -7.63 2.85
N LYS A 144 -5.50 -7.43 3.49
CA LYS A 144 -5.44 -7.22 4.94
C LYS A 144 -6.19 -5.97 5.38
N GLY A 145 -6.17 -4.90 4.58
CA GLY A 145 -6.95 -3.69 4.83
C GLY A 145 -8.46 -3.97 4.85
N VAL A 146 -8.95 -4.74 3.86
CA VAL A 146 -10.36 -5.19 3.82
C VAL A 146 -10.69 -6.07 5.01
N MET A 147 -9.84 -7.07 5.31
CA MET A 147 -10.03 -7.99 6.43
C MET A 147 -10.07 -7.32 7.80
N MET A 148 -9.44 -6.16 7.95
CA MET A 148 -9.55 -5.37 9.19
C MET A 148 -10.94 -4.74 9.38
N GLY A 149 -11.67 -4.51 8.29
CA GLY A 149 -13.00 -3.88 8.31
C GLY A 149 -14.17 -4.86 8.37
N PHE A 150 -13.93 -6.15 8.14
CA PHE A 150 -14.96 -7.19 8.08
C PHE A 150 -14.62 -8.36 9.02
N GLU A 151 -15.62 -8.82 9.77
CA GLU A 151 -15.44 -9.91 10.74
C GLU A 151 -15.11 -11.25 10.05
N LYS A 152 -15.69 -11.50 8.89
CA LYS A 152 -15.45 -12.70 8.07
C LYS A 152 -15.32 -12.30 6.63
N VAL A 153 -14.20 -12.63 6.03
CA VAL A 153 -13.93 -12.44 4.60
C VAL A 153 -13.80 -13.79 3.96
N ASP A 154 -14.63 -14.05 2.95
CA ASP A 154 -14.60 -15.27 2.13
C ASP A 154 -15.00 -14.86 0.70
N GLY A 155 -14.05 -14.96 -0.23
CA GLY A 155 -14.24 -14.48 -1.61
C GLY A 155 -13.01 -13.82 -2.22
N VAL A 156 -13.21 -12.91 -3.16
CA VAL A 156 -12.14 -12.19 -3.85
C VAL A 156 -12.12 -10.73 -3.43
N VAL A 157 -10.96 -10.27 -3.00
CA VAL A 157 -10.67 -8.85 -2.81
C VAL A 157 -9.99 -8.34 -4.08
N ALA A 158 -10.52 -7.25 -4.64
CA ALA A 158 -9.97 -6.58 -5.79
C ALA A 158 -9.60 -5.13 -5.43
N ASP A 159 -8.38 -4.72 -5.78
CA ASP A 159 -7.91 -3.33 -5.66
C ASP A 159 -7.48 -2.82 -7.05
N LEU A 160 -8.25 -1.90 -7.60
CA LEU A 160 -8.00 -1.30 -8.90
C LEU A 160 -7.26 0.02 -8.73
N GLY A 161 -5.96 -0.03 -8.97
CA GLY A 161 -5.07 1.13 -8.91
C GLY A 161 -4.91 1.86 -10.23
N GLY A 162 -3.98 2.83 -10.26
CA GLY A 162 -3.63 3.54 -11.48
C GLY A 162 -2.77 2.70 -12.44
N GLY A 163 -1.85 1.88 -11.92
CA GLY A 163 -0.90 1.08 -12.71
C GLY A 163 -1.25 -0.41 -12.80
N SER A 164 -1.96 -0.94 -11.82
CA SER A 164 -2.24 -2.37 -11.67
C SER A 164 -3.62 -2.65 -11.10
N LEU A 165 -4.04 -3.91 -11.22
CA LEU A 165 -5.18 -4.51 -10.54
C LEU A 165 -4.65 -5.65 -9.68
N GLU A 166 -4.85 -5.55 -8.38
CA GLU A 166 -4.55 -6.61 -7.43
C GLU A 166 -5.81 -7.45 -7.19
N LEU A 167 -5.66 -8.77 -7.28
CA LEU A 167 -6.71 -9.73 -6.99
C LEU A 167 -6.22 -10.69 -5.90
N VAL A 168 -7.02 -10.88 -4.86
CA VAL A 168 -6.66 -11.74 -3.73
C VAL A 168 -7.82 -12.65 -3.39
N ARG A 169 -7.57 -13.95 -3.42
CA ARG A 169 -8.53 -14.94 -2.96
C ARG A 169 -8.37 -15.14 -1.46
N VAL A 170 -9.44 -14.91 -0.74
CA VAL A 170 -9.52 -15.14 0.71
C VAL A 170 -10.54 -16.23 0.97
N VAL A 171 -10.15 -17.24 1.73
CA VAL A 171 -11.03 -18.35 2.13
C VAL A 171 -11.01 -18.46 3.65
N LYS A 172 -12.16 -18.34 4.26
CA LYS A 172 -12.34 -18.39 5.73
C LYS A 172 -11.40 -17.46 6.50
N GLY A 173 -11.15 -16.26 5.93
CA GLY A 173 -10.27 -15.27 6.53
C GLY A 173 -8.78 -15.52 6.34
N GLU A 174 -8.37 -16.44 5.47
CA GLU A 174 -6.98 -16.69 5.11
C GLU A 174 -6.72 -16.32 3.65
N ILE A 175 -5.60 -15.63 3.38
CA ILE A 175 -5.17 -15.33 2.02
C ILE A 175 -4.59 -16.60 1.40
N ILE A 176 -5.25 -17.09 0.35
CA ILE A 176 -4.85 -18.32 -0.35
C ILE A 176 -4.04 -18.01 -1.59
N ASP A 177 -4.50 -17.07 -2.41
CA ASP A 177 -3.82 -16.64 -3.65
C ASP A 177 -3.78 -15.11 -3.72
N ALA A 178 -2.73 -14.57 -4.33
CA ALA A 178 -2.58 -13.14 -4.56
C ALA A 178 -1.87 -12.89 -5.88
N GLU A 179 -2.55 -12.19 -6.78
CA GLU A 179 -2.05 -11.86 -8.11
C GLU A 179 -2.11 -10.36 -8.35
N THR A 180 -1.20 -9.86 -9.20
CA THR A 180 -1.22 -8.49 -9.71
C THR A 180 -1.20 -8.52 -11.23
N LEU A 181 -2.14 -7.81 -11.83
CA LEU A 181 -2.29 -7.70 -13.28
C LEU A 181 -1.99 -6.27 -13.73
N PRO A 182 -1.40 -6.06 -14.92
CA PRO A 182 -1.11 -4.73 -15.45
C PRO A 182 -2.36 -4.04 -16.01
N LEU A 183 -3.44 -4.03 -15.23
CA LEU A 183 -4.77 -3.54 -15.61
C LEU A 183 -5.18 -2.26 -14.87
N GLY A 184 -4.20 -1.44 -14.46
CA GLY A 184 -4.51 -0.15 -13.81
C GLY A 184 -5.15 0.86 -14.77
N VAL A 185 -6.01 1.72 -14.21
CA VAL A 185 -6.82 2.67 -14.99
C VAL A 185 -5.96 3.57 -15.89
N LEU A 186 -4.85 4.10 -15.38
CA LEU A 186 -3.97 4.98 -16.19
C LEU A 186 -3.30 4.23 -17.34
N ARG A 187 -2.91 2.97 -17.09
CA ARG A 187 -2.31 2.11 -18.11
C ARG A 187 -3.31 1.79 -19.21
N LEU A 188 -4.51 1.34 -18.84
CA LEU A 188 -5.56 1.03 -19.80
C LEU A 188 -5.97 2.25 -20.64
N THR A 189 -6.09 3.42 -20.00
CA THR A 189 -6.39 4.67 -20.71
C THR A 189 -5.27 5.07 -21.66
N ALA A 190 -4.00 4.88 -21.29
CA ALA A 190 -2.86 5.20 -22.15
C ALA A 190 -2.78 4.27 -23.37
N GLU A 191 -3.14 2.99 -23.21
CA GLU A 191 -3.05 1.98 -24.25
C GLU A 191 -4.27 1.97 -25.21
N PHE A 192 -5.48 2.09 -24.67
CA PHE A 192 -6.73 1.91 -25.40
C PHE A 192 -7.59 3.18 -25.50
N GLY A 193 -7.18 4.29 -24.87
CA GLY A 193 -7.98 5.52 -24.82
C GLY A 193 -9.33 5.29 -24.14
N ASP A 194 -10.40 5.81 -24.77
CA ASP A 194 -11.79 5.71 -24.28
C ASP A 194 -12.56 4.50 -24.87
N ASP A 195 -11.89 3.58 -25.56
CA ASP A 195 -12.53 2.39 -26.14
C ASP A 195 -12.86 1.35 -25.07
N LYS A 196 -14.03 1.53 -24.46
CA LYS A 196 -14.51 0.66 -23.37
C LYS A 196 -14.70 -0.80 -23.78
N ALA A 197 -15.01 -1.07 -25.07
CA ALA A 197 -15.23 -2.44 -25.54
C ALA A 197 -13.90 -3.19 -25.58
N THR A 198 -12.87 -2.61 -26.19
CA THR A 198 -11.53 -3.18 -26.23
C THR A 198 -10.93 -3.33 -24.83
N VAL A 199 -11.09 -2.34 -23.95
CA VAL A 199 -10.67 -2.44 -22.55
C VAL A 199 -11.34 -3.61 -21.84
N ALA A 200 -12.66 -3.77 -21.99
CA ALA A 200 -13.40 -4.86 -21.35
C ALA A 200 -12.94 -6.24 -21.83
N ASP A 201 -12.68 -6.39 -23.13
CA ASP A 201 -12.24 -7.66 -23.68
C ASP A 201 -10.80 -7.99 -23.28
N HIS A 202 -9.91 -7.00 -23.29
CA HIS A 202 -8.55 -7.16 -22.77
C HIS A 202 -8.55 -7.56 -21.27
N MET A 203 -9.36 -6.89 -20.44
CA MET A 203 -9.49 -7.24 -19.01
C MET A 203 -10.01 -8.67 -18.82
N LYS A 204 -11.02 -9.10 -19.61
CA LYS A 204 -11.53 -10.48 -19.53
C LYS A 204 -10.46 -11.51 -19.87
N GLU A 205 -9.68 -11.26 -20.92
CA GLU A 205 -8.59 -12.15 -21.33
C GLU A 205 -7.52 -12.27 -20.23
N GLN A 206 -7.08 -11.15 -19.68
CA GLN A 206 -6.08 -11.13 -18.60
C GLN A 206 -6.59 -11.84 -17.35
N VAL A 207 -7.84 -11.61 -16.94
CA VAL A 207 -8.43 -12.29 -15.78
C VAL A 207 -8.64 -13.78 -16.03
N ALA A 208 -9.05 -14.17 -17.26
CA ALA A 208 -9.21 -15.57 -17.63
C ALA A 208 -7.89 -16.36 -17.65
N SER A 209 -6.75 -15.68 -17.78
CA SER A 209 -5.43 -16.31 -17.70
C SER A 209 -5.02 -16.72 -16.27
N LEU A 210 -5.73 -16.25 -15.26
CA LEU A 210 -5.46 -16.60 -13.86
C LEU A 210 -5.80 -18.09 -13.62
N GLN A 211 -4.81 -18.84 -13.16
CA GLN A 211 -4.98 -20.26 -12.84
C GLN A 211 -5.50 -20.48 -11.41
N TRP A 212 -6.58 -19.79 -11.06
CA TRP A 212 -7.21 -20.02 -9.76
C TRP A 212 -8.14 -21.23 -9.83
N PRO A 213 -8.11 -22.12 -8.81
CA PRO A 213 -9.06 -23.22 -8.78
C PRO A 213 -10.50 -22.69 -8.73
N HIS A 214 -11.29 -23.11 -9.68
CA HIS A 214 -12.73 -22.83 -9.77
C HIS A 214 -13.49 -23.73 -8.78
N ASN A 215 -13.40 -23.46 -7.47
CA ASN A 215 -14.19 -24.18 -6.47
C ASN A 215 -14.99 -23.19 -5.63
#